data_96af30cd9bd1d024b19b0db601b9b2ea
#
_entry.id   96af30cd9bd1d024b19b0db601b9b2ea
#
_cell.length_a   1.000
_cell.length_b   1.000
_cell.length_c   1.000
_cell.angle_alpha   90.00
_cell.angle_beta   90.00
_cell.angle_gamma   90.00
#
_symmetry.space_group_name_H-M   'P 1'
#
loop_
_entity.id
_entity.type
_entity.pdbx_description
1 polymer ?
#
loop_
_entity_poly.entity_id
_entity_poly.type
_entity_poly.pdbx_seq_one_letter_code
_entity_poly.pdbx_strand_id
1 'polypeptide(L)'
;VDATAPWWAQLRGLLESLVSVLRVHPSAPQLLLEHEKRNEAARRTAEVTLDILRNAGFDPRHASAIARSALWTGITLVMSEPGYHPELSADERAEMQRRNQIELAMLPAATYPRLVECAAPMSACDDPEFHYRFGIGLFIDGVKAAADRR
;
A
#
# COMPACT_ATOMS: atom_id res chain seq x y z
N VAL A 1 4.82 13.24 -12.26
CA VAL A 1 3.89 13.94 -11.34
C VAL A 1 3.63 15.33 -11.91
N ASP A 2 2.37 15.72 -12.00
CA ASP A 2 1.98 17.08 -12.45
C ASP A 2 2.31 18.08 -11.32
N ALA A 3 3.30 18.92 -11.55
CA ALA A 3 3.75 19.93 -10.58
C ALA A 3 2.72 21.03 -10.31
N THR A 4 1.68 21.16 -11.13
CA THR A 4 0.60 22.15 -10.97
C THR A 4 -0.56 21.62 -10.11
N ALA A 5 -0.61 20.31 -9.89
CA ALA A 5 -1.64 19.68 -9.06
C ALA A 5 -1.44 20.02 -7.56
N PRO A 6 -2.50 19.95 -6.76
CA PRO A 6 -2.38 20.10 -5.31
C PRO A 6 -1.38 19.08 -4.72
N TRP A 7 -0.66 19.46 -3.67
CA TRP A 7 0.38 18.62 -3.05
C TRP A 7 -0.08 17.18 -2.73
N TRP A 8 -1.30 17.01 -2.25
CA TRP A 8 -1.85 15.69 -1.93
C TRP A 8 -2.11 14.83 -3.18
N ALA A 9 -2.44 15.45 -4.33
CA ALA A 9 -2.57 14.75 -5.60
C ALA A 9 -1.20 14.35 -6.16
N GLN A 10 -0.17 15.18 -5.97
CA GLN A 10 1.21 14.85 -6.31
C GLN A 10 1.72 13.67 -5.48
N LEU A 11 1.49 13.69 -4.16
CA LEU A 11 1.86 12.58 -3.26
C LEU A 11 1.11 11.29 -3.60
N ARG A 12 -0.18 11.38 -3.93
CA ARG A 12 -0.98 10.26 -4.43
C ARG A 12 -0.37 9.67 -5.69
N GLY A 13 -0.05 10.47 -6.69
CA GLY A 13 0.54 10.01 -7.96
C GLY A 13 1.88 9.32 -7.77
N LEU A 14 2.72 9.78 -6.83
CA LEU A 14 3.96 9.08 -6.46
C LEU A 14 3.69 7.70 -5.86
N LEU A 15 2.72 7.61 -4.95
CA LEU A 15 2.38 6.35 -4.29
C LEU A 15 1.74 5.35 -5.28
N GLU A 16 0.87 5.82 -6.17
CA GLU A 16 0.29 5.01 -7.25
C GLU A 16 1.38 4.49 -8.20
N SER A 17 2.34 5.34 -8.56
CA SER A 17 3.49 4.94 -9.39
C SER A 17 4.35 3.89 -8.70
N LEU A 18 4.63 4.04 -7.41
CA LEU A 18 5.37 3.07 -6.62
C LEU A 18 4.65 1.72 -6.60
N VAL A 19 3.37 1.71 -6.27
CA VAL A 19 2.53 0.49 -6.24
C VAL A 19 2.53 -0.18 -7.62
N SER A 20 2.35 0.58 -8.70
CA SER A 20 2.36 0.05 -10.07
C SER A 20 3.67 -0.68 -10.40
N VAL A 21 4.82 -0.10 -10.03
CA VAL A 21 6.13 -0.74 -10.23
C VAL A 21 6.28 -2.00 -9.39
N LEU A 22 5.88 -1.96 -8.12
CA LEU A 22 5.99 -3.10 -7.21
C LEU A 22 5.11 -4.29 -7.63
N ARG A 23 3.93 -4.03 -8.19
CA ARG A 23 3.03 -5.09 -8.70
C ARG A 23 3.63 -5.85 -9.88
N VAL A 24 4.40 -5.16 -10.72
CA VAL A 24 5.06 -5.78 -11.91
C VAL A 24 6.32 -6.54 -11.52
N HIS A 25 6.93 -6.19 -10.37
CA HIS A 25 8.20 -6.76 -9.91
C HIS A 25 8.03 -7.42 -8.52
N PRO A 26 7.55 -8.67 -8.43
CA PRO A 26 7.21 -9.31 -7.15
C PRO A 26 8.36 -9.40 -6.14
N SER A 27 9.61 -9.42 -6.60
CA SER A 27 10.80 -9.42 -5.73
C SER A 27 11.22 -8.03 -5.27
N ALA A 28 10.68 -6.95 -5.86
CA ALA A 28 11.10 -5.59 -5.56
C ALA A 28 10.77 -5.12 -4.13
N PRO A 29 9.64 -5.49 -3.51
CA PRO A 29 9.35 -5.14 -2.13
C PRO A 29 10.47 -5.57 -1.17
N GLN A 30 10.95 -6.81 -1.28
CA GLN A 30 12.02 -7.34 -0.43
C GLN A 30 13.35 -6.61 -0.66
N LEU A 31 13.70 -6.34 -1.93
CA LEU A 31 14.92 -5.63 -2.28
C LEU A 31 14.93 -4.17 -1.81
N LEU A 32 13.78 -3.51 -1.82
CA LEU A 32 13.65 -2.15 -1.30
C LEU A 32 13.89 -2.09 0.19
N LEU A 33 13.43 -3.09 0.95
CA LEU A 33 13.64 -3.18 2.39
C LEU A 33 15.12 -3.35 2.76
N GLU A 34 15.88 -4.08 1.94
CA GLU A 34 17.30 -4.37 2.19
C GLU A 34 18.25 -3.25 1.75
N HIS A 35 17.87 -2.46 0.72
CA HIS A 35 18.79 -1.53 0.04
C HIS A 35 18.30 -0.07 -0.04
N GLU A 36 17.32 0.34 0.75
CA GLU A 36 16.68 1.67 0.69
C GLU A 36 17.66 2.85 0.63
N LYS A 37 18.82 2.75 1.27
CA LYS A 37 19.76 3.86 1.39
C LYS A 37 20.86 3.93 0.31
N ARG A 38 20.98 2.93 -0.56
CA ARG A 38 22.11 2.82 -1.50
C ARG A 38 21.76 3.10 -2.96
N ASN A 39 20.49 3.21 -3.31
CA ASN A 39 20.04 3.39 -4.68
C ASN A 39 19.78 4.87 -5.00
N GLU A 40 20.43 5.39 -6.05
CA GLU A 40 20.23 6.78 -6.52
C GLU A 40 18.78 7.08 -6.90
N ALA A 41 18.07 6.14 -7.51
CA ALA A 41 16.67 6.32 -7.86
C ALA A 41 15.79 6.46 -6.59
N ALA A 42 16.06 5.66 -5.54
CA ALA A 42 15.35 5.77 -4.26
C ALA A 42 15.62 7.13 -3.60
N ARG A 43 16.86 7.64 -3.65
CA ARG A 43 17.19 8.97 -3.12
C ARG A 43 16.44 10.08 -3.86
N ARG A 44 16.38 10.02 -5.20
CA ARG A 44 15.64 10.99 -6.01
C ARG A 44 14.13 10.97 -5.70
N THR A 45 13.55 9.78 -5.56
CA THR A 45 12.14 9.65 -5.18
C THR A 45 11.88 10.21 -3.79
N ALA A 46 12.76 9.94 -2.83
CA ALA A 46 12.67 10.51 -1.49
C ALA A 46 12.77 12.05 -1.52
N GLU A 47 13.71 12.61 -2.29
CA GLU A 47 13.88 14.06 -2.45
C GLU A 47 12.61 14.71 -3.00
N VAL A 48 12.06 14.18 -4.12
CA VAL A 48 10.81 14.69 -4.70
C VAL A 48 9.65 14.59 -3.71
N THR A 49 9.57 13.51 -2.94
CA THR A 49 8.52 13.33 -1.92
C THR A 49 8.65 14.38 -0.81
N LEU A 50 9.87 14.61 -0.34
CA LEU A 50 10.16 15.61 0.67
C LEU A 50 9.89 17.03 0.17
N ASP A 51 10.25 17.35 -1.08
CA ASP A 51 9.94 18.64 -1.70
C ASP A 51 8.44 18.93 -1.73
N ILE A 52 7.63 17.96 -2.17
CA ILE A 52 6.17 18.09 -2.17
C ILE A 52 5.66 18.40 -0.77
N LEU A 53 6.12 17.67 0.23
CA LEU A 53 5.68 17.83 1.62
C LEU A 53 6.17 19.15 2.24
N ARG A 54 7.41 19.55 1.95
CA ARG A 54 7.97 20.82 2.42
C ARG A 54 7.24 22.02 1.81
N ASN A 55 6.94 21.96 0.51
CA ASN A 55 6.15 22.98 -0.18
C ASN A 55 4.70 23.05 0.32
N ALA A 56 4.16 21.92 0.82
CA ALA A 56 2.87 21.87 1.53
C ALA A 56 2.93 22.44 2.96
N GLY A 57 4.10 22.90 3.43
CA GLY A 57 4.28 23.52 4.76
C GLY A 57 4.56 22.55 5.90
N PHE A 58 4.78 21.24 5.62
CA PHE A 58 5.23 20.31 6.68
C PHE A 58 6.66 20.63 7.10
N ASP A 59 6.93 20.69 8.41
CA ASP A 59 8.29 20.80 8.91
C ASP A 59 9.13 19.54 8.57
N PRO A 60 10.47 19.58 8.71
CA PRO A 60 11.33 18.46 8.33
C PRO A 60 10.99 17.14 9.06
N ARG A 61 10.55 17.21 10.32
CA ARG A 61 10.21 16.04 11.13
C ARG A 61 8.96 15.35 10.59
N HIS A 62 7.89 16.13 10.36
CA HIS A 62 6.64 15.62 9.80
C HIS A 62 6.82 15.15 8.35
N ALA A 63 7.51 15.92 7.51
CA ALA A 63 7.79 15.54 6.14
C ALA A 63 8.54 14.20 6.06
N SER A 64 9.59 14.01 6.87
CA SER A 64 10.34 12.75 6.91
C SER A 64 9.48 11.56 7.39
N ALA A 65 8.63 11.78 8.40
CA ALA A 65 7.74 10.74 8.90
C ALA A 65 6.71 10.32 7.84
N ILE A 66 6.10 11.30 7.16
CA ILE A 66 5.11 11.04 6.09
C ILE A 66 5.76 10.34 4.90
N ALA A 67 6.94 10.81 4.43
CA ALA A 67 7.65 10.19 3.31
C ALA A 67 7.98 8.71 3.58
N ARG A 68 8.47 8.40 4.78
CA ARG A 68 8.72 7.02 5.19
C ARG A 68 7.43 6.21 5.27
N SER A 69 6.35 6.76 5.83
CA SER A 69 5.06 6.09 5.91
C SER A 69 4.47 5.84 4.53
N ALA A 70 4.65 6.75 3.56
CA ALA A 70 4.22 6.57 2.17
C ALA A 70 4.92 5.37 1.52
N LEU A 71 6.26 5.26 1.67
CA LEU A 71 7.01 4.13 1.16
C LEU A 71 6.52 2.80 1.75
N TRP A 72 6.39 2.73 3.07
CA TRP A 72 5.89 1.54 3.75
C TRP A 72 4.45 1.19 3.34
N THR A 73 3.58 2.20 3.19
CA THR A 73 2.22 1.99 2.71
C THR A 73 2.22 1.35 1.32
N GLY A 74 3.02 1.85 0.38
CA GLY A 74 3.12 1.26 -0.96
C GLY A 74 3.60 -0.19 -0.94
N ILE A 75 4.65 -0.49 -0.16
CA ILE A 75 5.19 -1.84 -0.01
C ILE A 75 4.14 -2.78 0.62
N THR A 76 3.55 -2.38 1.74
CA THR A 76 2.60 -3.22 2.48
C THR A 76 1.31 -3.45 1.71
N LEU A 77 0.82 -2.46 0.96
CA LEU A 77 -0.34 -2.65 0.10
C LEU A 77 -0.14 -3.77 -0.92
N VAL A 78 1.05 -3.85 -1.54
CA VAL A 78 1.34 -4.94 -2.49
C VAL A 78 1.49 -6.27 -1.76
N MET A 79 2.21 -6.31 -0.65
CA MET A 79 2.44 -7.55 0.10
C MET A 79 1.19 -8.07 0.83
N SER A 80 0.23 -7.19 1.13
CA SER A 80 -1.01 -7.53 1.83
C SER A 80 -2.22 -7.68 0.91
N GLU A 81 -2.04 -7.64 -0.40
CA GLU A 81 -3.11 -7.98 -1.33
C GLU A 81 -3.63 -9.39 -1.02
N PRO A 82 -4.96 -9.56 -0.78
CA PRO A 82 -5.49 -10.87 -0.46
C PRO A 82 -5.15 -11.90 -1.53
N GLY A 83 -4.48 -12.98 -1.13
CA GLY A 83 -3.98 -14.00 -2.05
C GLY A 83 -2.66 -13.66 -2.76
N TYR A 84 -1.94 -12.62 -2.33
CA TYR A 84 -0.59 -12.32 -2.83
C TYR A 84 0.41 -13.39 -2.37
N HIS A 85 0.79 -14.25 -3.29
CA HIS A 85 1.82 -15.29 -3.12
C HIS A 85 2.60 -15.41 -4.41
N PRO A 86 3.60 -14.55 -4.63
CA PRO A 86 4.37 -14.50 -5.88
C PRO A 86 5.17 -15.77 -6.14
N GLU A 87 5.45 -16.56 -5.10
CA GLU A 87 6.17 -17.85 -5.17
C GLU A 87 5.31 -19.02 -5.66
N LEU A 88 3.97 -18.88 -5.63
CA LEU A 88 3.04 -19.93 -6.03
C LEU A 88 2.58 -19.75 -7.48
N SER A 89 2.29 -20.87 -8.15
CA SER A 89 1.58 -20.88 -9.43
C SER A 89 0.14 -20.36 -9.27
N ALA A 90 -0.51 -20.04 -10.38
CA ALA A 90 -1.90 -19.57 -10.38
C ALA A 90 -2.86 -20.60 -9.74
N ASP A 91 -2.66 -21.89 -10.04
CA ASP A 91 -3.50 -22.97 -9.52
C ASP A 91 -3.29 -23.18 -8.02
N GLU A 92 -2.05 -23.14 -7.56
CA GLU A 92 -1.73 -23.24 -6.13
C GLU A 92 -2.30 -22.05 -5.33
N ARG A 93 -2.23 -20.85 -5.87
CA ARG A 93 -2.86 -19.66 -5.25
C ARG A 93 -4.37 -19.81 -5.15
N ALA A 94 -5.02 -20.22 -6.25
CA ALA A 94 -6.47 -20.42 -6.26
C ALA A 94 -6.91 -21.48 -5.24
N GLU A 95 -6.17 -22.57 -5.13
CA GLU A 95 -6.43 -23.62 -4.13
C GLU A 95 -6.26 -23.11 -2.70
N MET A 96 -5.20 -22.37 -2.45
CA MET A 96 -4.94 -21.79 -1.13
C MET A 96 -6.01 -20.77 -0.74
N GLN A 97 -6.40 -19.86 -1.65
CA GLN A 97 -7.46 -18.88 -1.43
C GLN A 97 -8.79 -19.58 -1.09
N ARG A 98 -9.15 -20.62 -1.86
CA ARG A 98 -10.35 -21.41 -1.59
C ARG A 98 -10.30 -22.08 -0.22
N ARG A 99 -9.16 -22.65 0.15
CA ARG A 99 -8.96 -23.29 1.46
C ARG A 99 -9.11 -22.28 2.60
N ASN A 100 -8.46 -21.14 2.51
CA ASN A 100 -8.55 -20.07 3.52
C ASN A 100 -10.00 -19.55 3.65
N GLN A 101 -10.71 -19.38 2.54
CA GLN A 101 -12.10 -18.97 2.56
C GLN A 101 -12.99 -19.99 3.27
N ILE A 102 -12.83 -21.27 2.99
CA ILE A 102 -13.58 -22.34 3.64
C ILE A 102 -13.25 -22.37 5.14
N GLU A 103 -11.98 -22.28 5.51
CA GLU A 103 -11.55 -22.27 6.92
C GLU A 103 -12.21 -21.14 7.71
N LEU A 104 -12.20 -19.92 7.18
CA LEU A 104 -12.84 -18.76 7.80
C LEU A 104 -14.36 -18.91 7.84
N ALA A 105 -14.99 -19.41 6.77
CA ALA A 105 -16.44 -19.60 6.71
C ALA A 105 -16.96 -20.70 7.66
N MET A 106 -16.11 -21.67 8.00
CA MET A 106 -16.46 -22.77 8.94
C MET A 106 -16.29 -22.39 10.42
N LEU A 107 -15.79 -21.20 10.73
CA LEU A 107 -15.68 -20.74 12.11
C LEU A 107 -17.09 -20.65 12.77
N PRO A 108 -17.18 -20.87 14.09
CA PRO A 108 -18.45 -20.71 14.80
C PRO A 108 -18.98 -19.28 14.69
N ALA A 109 -20.04 -19.08 13.93
CA ALA A 109 -20.63 -17.75 13.67
C ALA A 109 -21.08 -17.04 14.94
N ALA A 110 -21.46 -17.78 15.99
CA ALA A 110 -21.78 -17.21 17.29
C ALA A 110 -20.57 -16.54 17.98
N THR A 111 -19.36 -17.01 17.70
CA THR A 111 -18.10 -16.49 18.29
C THR A 111 -17.40 -15.50 17.34
N TYR A 112 -17.43 -15.77 16.05
CA TYR A 112 -16.68 -15.02 15.02
C TYR A 112 -17.58 -14.53 13.87
N PRO A 113 -18.69 -13.81 14.15
CA PRO A 113 -19.66 -13.44 13.11
C PRO A 113 -19.02 -12.60 11.97
N ARG A 114 -18.08 -11.72 12.30
CA ARG A 114 -17.43 -10.83 11.31
C ARG A 114 -16.37 -11.55 10.47
N LEU A 115 -15.65 -12.49 11.01
CA LEU A 115 -14.72 -13.30 10.22
C LEU A 115 -15.47 -14.18 9.21
N VAL A 116 -16.58 -14.77 9.61
CA VAL A 116 -17.45 -15.56 8.72
C VAL A 116 -18.04 -14.67 7.61
N GLU A 117 -18.56 -13.48 7.96
CA GLU A 117 -19.09 -12.51 7.00
C GLU A 117 -18.03 -12.04 5.98
N CYS A 118 -16.79 -11.85 6.43
CA CYS A 118 -15.70 -11.33 5.62
C CYS A 118 -14.81 -12.43 5.02
N ALA A 119 -15.15 -13.71 5.13
CA ALA A 119 -14.31 -14.83 4.71
C ALA A 119 -13.86 -14.73 3.25
N ALA A 120 -14.76 -14.39 2.33
CA ALA A 120 -14.43 -14.27 0.91
C ALA A 120 -13.46 -13.09 0.63
N PRO A 121 -13.77 -11.83 0.99
CA PRO A 121 -12.87 -10.70 0.71
C PRO A 121 -11.54 -10.77 1.47
N MET A 122 -11.45 -11.52 2.57
CA MET A 122 -10.18 -11.73 3.28
C MET A 122 -9.31 -12.80 2.63
N SER A 123 -9.87 -13.69 1.82
CA SER A 123 -9.13 -14.81 1.22
C SER A 123 -8.68 -14.56 -0.21
N ALA A 124 -9.39 -13.72 -0.95
CA ALA A 124 -9.08 -13.38 -2.33
C ALA A 124 -9.42 -11.91 -2.62
N CYS A 125 -8.70 -11.32 -3.54
CA CYS A 125 -8.95 -9.97 -4.01
C CYS A 125 -9.70 -10.01 -5.33
N ASP A 126 -11.03 -9.82 -5.28
CA ASP A 126 -11.88 -9.82 -6.48
C ASP A 126 -11.72 -8.52 -7.30
N ASP A 127 -11.33 -7.42 -6.63
CA ASP A 127 -11.04 -6.12 -7.25
C ASP A 127 -9.71 -5.57 -6.71
N PRO A 128 -8.57 -5.94 -7.33
CA PRO A 128 -7.26 -5.41 -6.95
C PRO A 128 -7.20 -3.89 -7.03
N GLU A 129 -7.88 -3.28 -7.99
CA GLU A 129 -7.91 -1.82 -8.13
C GLU A 129 -8.65 -1.14 -6.96
N PHE A 130 -9.69 -1.78 -6.42
CA PHE A 130 -10.32 -1.31 -5.19
C PHE A 130 -9.34 -1.37 -4.00
N HIS A 131 -8.65 -2.48 -3.82
CA HIS A 131 -7.68 -2.67 -2.74
C HIS A 131 -6.63 -1.54 -2.72
N TYR A 132 -6.00 -1.27 -3.85
CA TYR A 132 -4.97 -0.24 -3.96
C TYR A 132 -5.54 1.18 -3.84
N ARG A 133 -6.61 1.48 -4.55
CA ARG A 133 -7.25 2.80 -4.51
C ARG A 133 -7.75 3.15 -3.11
N PHE A 134 -8.35 2.19 -2.41
CA PHE A 134 -8.85 2.35 -1.05
C PHE A 134 -7.70 2.58 -0.06
N GLY A 135 -6.66 1.73 -0.08
CA GLY A 135 -5.52 1.85 0.82
C GLY A 135 -4.72 3.15 0.62
N ILE A 136 -4.46 3.53 -0.64
CA ILE A 136 -3.85 4.82 -0.97
C ILE A 136 -4.74 5.98 -0.50
N GLY A 137 -6.05 5.87 -0.71
CA GLY A 137 -7.03 6.87 -0.26
C GLY A 137 -6.96 7.10 1.24
N LEU A 138 -7.01 6.05 2.05
CA LEU A 138 -6.89 6.13 3.50
C LEU A 138 -5.61 6.83 3.95
N PHE A 139 -4.47 6.51 3.32
CA PHE A 139 -3.20 7.15 3.64
C PHE A 139 -3.24 8.66 3.30
N ILE A 140 -3.63 9.03 2.09
CA ILE A 140 -3.68 10.43 1.65
C ILE A 140 -4.64 11.26 2.50
N ASP A 141 -5.81 10.74 2.82
CA ASP A 141 -6.80 11.44 3.64
C ASP A 141 -6.29 11.61 5.10
N GLY A 142 -5.56 10.63 5.62
CA GLY A 142 -4.87 10.74 6.89
C GLY A 142 -3.81 11.85 6.89
N VAL A 143 -3.01 11.98 5.84
CA VAL A 143 -2.00 13.04 5.70
C VAL A 143 -2.66 14.42 5.54
N LYS A 144 -3.76 14.53 4.79
CA LYS A 144 -4.55 15.78 4.68
C LYS A 144 -5.08 16.21 6.04
N ALA A 145 -5.71 15.29 6.77
CA ALA A 145 -6.20 15.57 8.12
C ALA A 145 -5.08 15.96 9.09
N ALA A 146 -3.87 15.46 8.91
CA ALA A 146 -2.71 15.89 9.69
C ALA A 146 -2.22 17.31 9.31
N ALA A 147 -2.37 17.69 8.03
CA ALA A 147 -2.07 19.07 7.58
C ALA A 147 -3.03 20.08 8.17
N ASP A 148 -4.32 19.77 8.26
CA ASP A 148 -5.36 20.66 8.78
C ASP A 148 -5.28 20.89 10.31
N ARG A 149 -4.55 20.06 11.04
CA ARG A 149 -4.37 20.15 12.51
C ARG A 149 -3.15 20.98 12.96
N ARG A 150 -2.44 21.61 12.03
CA ARG A 150 -1.21 22.40 12.29
C ARG A 150 -1.46 23.90 12.46
#